data_db38662a50c08b21587b8e03bf8becd4
#
_entry.id   db38662a50c08b21587b8e03bf8becd4
#
_cell.length_a   1.000
_cell.length_b   1.000
_cell.length_c   1.000
_cell.angle_alpha   90.00
_cell.angle_beta   90.00
_cell.angle_gamma   90.00
#
_symmetry.space_group_name_H-M   'P 1'
#
loop_
_entity.id
_entity.type
_entity.pdbx_description
1 polymer ?
#
loop_
_entity_poly.entity_id
_entity_poly.type
_entity_poly.pdbx_seq_one_letter_code
_entity_poly.pdbx_strand_id
1 'polypeptide(L)'
;MNYDALMDEKQKQLHEHFPPSHYLHKAENVQRLLMWITYYRRNPSRFVEHYFGIALHLYQHIILYLMEYFPSFCIVAARSAAKSFLIAVFACKEAILRPGARIVVASATKKQARLIVSEKIKKELLPKSPLLADEIDSFKDNQNEIEVVFKNGSSIVVVAANENARGYPATVMIYEEFRMIAKNIIDSVLSPFLYVRQTDYLKQEEYAGMQEEPKEVYISSAWYQNHWMWNLIKTFTKDMLSGGTSCVIAMDYSIALKHNIKTRNFLIKERKKLDPMSWAIEYENQMIAENARSFFNYDQLNRNRRLKRAFYPRRNDEALLRQKNKYGIPKQVGEIRILSCDIAMEGGNDTDNSIFSCIRLLPESQEHKVMDTAGEHITIKRGYRRQVVYMESVHGGETTKQAIRIKQLYTDFNADYCVLDGRNAGISVYDMLAKVLFDEERNVEYKPWKCMNDDKVANRIQIAGAEENVYIIKAQLETNSNIAESMRNALNSGMIDLLISNTEAVDEIANFIPEYASADVDTQLFFERPYIETVALINEMINLEYERGDQTGLIKIMNNSDRKDRYTSVSYGNYFAQMLEHDLLSDTAEYDYVPLFN
;
A
#
# COMPACT_ATOMS: atom_id res chain seq x y z
N MET A 1 -39.17 -21.28 -7.38
CA MET A 1 -39.21 -20.84 -8.79
C MET A 1 -39.44 -22.05 -9.64
N ASN A 2 -40.53 -22.12 -10.37
CA ASN A 2 -40.85 -23.28 -11.22
C ASN A 2 -40.06 -23.16 -12.53
N TYR A 3 -38.94 -23.87 -12.61
CA TYR A 3 -38.03 -23.89 -13.75
C TYR A 3 -38.72 -24.33 -15.04
N ASP A 4 -39.71 -25.23 -14.89
CA ASP A 4 -40.48 -25.77 -16.02
C ASP A 4 -41.38 -24.70 -16.65
N ALA A 5 -42.01 -23.81 -15.84
CA ALA A 5 -42.82 -22.70 -16.35
C ALA A 5 -41.99 -21.66 -17.12
N LEU A 6 -40.76 -21.38 -16.67
CA LEU A 6 -39.85 -20.48 -17.37
C LEU A 6 -39.38 -21.07 -18.71
N MET A 7 -39.23 -22.38 -18.77
CA MET A 7 -38.84 -23.09 -19.99
C MET A 7 -39.96 -23.14 -21.02
N ASP A 8 -41.22 -23.36 -20.57
CA ASP A 8 -42.38 -23.35 -21.46
C ASP A 8 -42.63 -22.01 -22.13
N GLU A 9 -42.42 -20.91 -21.39
CA GLU A 9 -42.61 -19.56 -21.93
C GLU A 9 -41.49 -19.16 -22.91
N LYS A 10 -40.24 -19.52 -22.62
CA LYS A 10 -39.14 -19.34 -23.57
C LYS A 10 -39.26 -20.22 -24.81
N GLN A 11 -39.83 -21.39 -24.69
CA GLN A 11 -40.15 -22.23 -25.82
C GLN A 11 -41.22 -21.59 -26.71
N LYS A 12 -42.27 -21.01 -26.16
CA LYS A 12 -43.29 -20.28 -26.91
C LYS A 12 -42.73 -19.08 -27.64
N GLN A 13 -41.90 -18.28 -26.99
CA GLN A 13 -41.24 -17.12 -27.60
C GLN A 13 -40.25 -17.52 -28.72
N LEU A 14 -39.53 -18.62 -28.57
CA LEU A 14 -38.68 -19.14 -29.63
C LEU A 14 -39.50 -19.65 -30.83
N HIS A 15 -40.64 -20.30 -30.60
CA HIS A 15 -41.58 -20.74 -31.68
C HIS A 15 -42.21 -19.56 -32.43
N GLU A 16 -42.47 -18.46 -31.76
CA GLU A 16 -43.02 -17.24 -32.40
C GLU A 16 -42.00 -16.51 -33.29
N HIS A 17 -40.71 -16.58 -33.00
CA HIS A 17 -39.65 -15.86 -33.70
C HIS A 17 -38.87 -16.68 -34.73
N PHE A 18 -38.89 -18.00 -34.66
CA PHE A 18 -38.16 -18.88 -35.56
C PHE A 18 -39.05 -19.94 -36.20
N PRO A 19 -39.05 -20.08 -37.52
CA PRO A 19 -39.88 -21.07 -38.21
C PRO A 19 -39.46 -22.51 -37.90
N PRO A 20 -40.37 -23.47 -37.97
CA PRO A 20 -40.25 -24.83 -37.44
C PRO A 20 -39.21 -25.76 -38.09
N SER A 21 -38.33 -25.30 -38.91
CA SER A 21 -37.46 -26.14 -39.75
C SER A 21 -36.00 -26.30 -39.23
N HIS A 22 -35.59 -25.67 -38.13
CA HIS A 22 -34.22 -25.72 -37.61
C HIS A 22 -34.09 -26.54 -36.31
N TYR A 23 -32.96 -27.21 -36.13
CA TYR A 23 -32.59 -28.04 -34.97
C TYR A 23 -32.51 -27.32 -33.61
N LEU A 24 -32.68 -26.00 -33.60
CA LEU A 24 -32.86 -25.19 -32.41
C LEU A 24 -34.22 -25.43 -31.72
N HIS A 25 -35.17 -26.15 -32.36
CA HIS A 25 -36.55 -26.37 -31.92
C HIS A 25 -36.75 -27.50 -30.94
N LYS A 26 -35.71 -28.31 -30.68
CA LYS A 26 -35.83 -29.31 -29.64
C LYS A 26 -35.66 -28.65 -28.29
N ALA A 27 -36.68 -28.75 -27.42
CA ALA A 27 -36.64 -28.26 -26.04
C ALA A 27 -35.34 -28.63 -25.31
N GLU A 28 -34.80 -29.80 -25.58
CA GLU A 28 -33.51 -30.27 -25.09
C GLU A 28 -32.33 -29.41 -25.49
N ASN A 29 -32.31 -28.86 -26.69
CA ASN A 29 -31.19 -28.00 -27.17
C ASN A 29 -31.22 -26.63 -26.50
N VAL A 30 -32.42 -26.05 -26.30
CA VAL A 30 -32.62 -24.82 -25.56
C VAL A 30 -32.20 -24.99 -24.10
N GLN A 31 -32.61 -26.10 -23.47
CA GLN A 31 -32.24 -26.43 -22.10
C GLN A 31 -30.70 -26.59 -21.96
N ARG A 32 -30.06 -27.31 -22.87
CA ARG A 32 -28.59 -27.43 -22.90
C ARG A 32 -27.90 -26.10 -23.05
N LEU A 33 -28.38 -25.21 -23.93
CA LEU A 33 -27.84 -23.89 -24.11
C LEU A 33 -27.99 -23.02 -22.85
N LEU A 34 -29.12 -23.05 -22.20
CA LEU A 34 -29.34 -22.34 -20.93
C LEU A 34 -28.44 -22.85 -19.80
N MET A 35 -28.29 -24.17 -19.69
CA MET A 35 -27.35 -24.78 -18.75
C MET A 35 -25.91 -24.36 -19.04
N TRP A 36 -25.50 -24.33 -20.32
CA TRP A 36 -24.19 -23.91 -20.77
C TRP A 36 -23.90 -22.43 -20.41
N ILE A 37 -24.83 -21.52 -20.76
CA ILE A 37 -24.71 -20.10 -20.43
C ILE A 37 -24.64 -19.89 -18.91
N THR A 38 -25.52 -20.55 -18.16
CA THR A 38 -25.57 -20.43 -16.70
C THR A 38 -24.29 -20.93 -16.04
N TYR A 39 -23.76 -22.06 -16.52
CA TYR A 39 -22.50 -22.60 -16.04
C TYR A 39 -21.35 -21.61 -16.25
N TYR A 40 -21.20 -21.07 -17.46
CA TYR A 40 -20.08 -20.19 -17.79
C TYR A 40 -20.21 -18.78 -17.22
N ARG A 41 -21.42 -18.30 -16.99
CA ARG A 41 -21.61 -17.05 -16.22
C ARG A 41 -21.15 -17.19 -14.77
N ARG A 42 -21.36 -18.35 -14.16
CA ARG A 42 -20.86 -18.66 -12.81
C ARG A 42 -19.37 -19.01 -12.78
N ASN A 43 -18.81 -19.40 -13.91
CA ASN A 43 -17.42 -19.82 -14.04
C ASN A 43 -16.72 -19.07 -15.19
N PRO A 44 -16.53 -17.73 -15.08
CA PRO A 44 -16.07 -16.89 -16.17
C PRO A 44 -14.68 -17.25 -16.69
N SER A 45 -13.78 -17.65 -15.82
CA SER A 45 -12.44 -18.10 -16.20
C SER A 45 -12.45 -19.41 -16.97
N ARG A 46 -13.36 -20.35 -16.61
CA ARG A 46 -13.57 -21.58 -17.38
C ARG A 46 -14.10 -21.32 -18.79
N PHE A 47 -14.94 -20.28 -18.95
CA PHE A 47 -15.36 -19.86 -20.28
C PHE A 47 -14.16 -19.45 -21.14
N VAL A 48 -13.26 -18.66 -20.59
CA VAL A 48 -12.05 -18.20 -21.30
C VAL A 48 -11.14 -19.37 -21.66
N GLU A 49 -10.93 -20.31 -20.75
CA GLU A 49 -10.09 -21.48 -21.03
C GLU A 49 -10.73 -22.44 -22.03
N HIS A 50 -12.02 -22.77 -21.84
CA HIS A 50 -12.68 -23.80 -22.66
C HIS A 50 -13.16 -23.26 -23.99
N TYR A 51 -13.68 -22.03 -24.04
CA TYR A 51 -14.28 -21.46 -25.24
C TYR A 51 -13.27 -20.62 -26.03
N PHE A 52 -12.49 -19.76 -25.37
CA PHE A 52 -11.43 -19.04 -26.07
C PHE A 52 -10.16 -19.86 -26.29
N GLY A 53 -9.97 -20.96 -25.57
CA GLY A 53 -8.75 -21.76 -25.62
C GLY A 53 -7.52 -21.04 -25.05
N ILE A 54 -7.71 -20.07 -24.16
CA ILE A 54 -6.65 -19.23 -23.61
C ILE A 54 -6.39 -19.62 -22.16
N ALA A 55 -5.17 -20.08 -21.89
CA ALA A 55 -4.73 -20.36 -20.53
C ALA A 55 -4.54 -19.06 -19.73
N LEU A 56 -5.05 -19.05 -18.50
CA LEU A 56 -5.00 -17.93 -17.58
C LEU A 56 -4.05 -18.20 -16.40
N HIS A 57 -3.42 -17.18 -15.90
CA HIS A 57 -2.71 -17.24 -14.63
C HIS A 57 -3.70 -17.21 -13.45
N LEU A 58 -3.31 -17.79 -12.30
CA LEU A 58 -4.18 -17.89 -11.13
C LEU A 58 -4.81 -16.55 -10.74
N TYR A 59 -4.04 -15.46 -10.70
CA TYR A 59 -4.58 -14.14 -10.35
C TYR A 59 -5.63 -13.65 -11.37
N GLN A 60 -5.51 -14.00 -12.64
CA GLN A 60 -6.47 -13.65 -13.70
C GLN A 60 -7.79 -14.41 -13.51
N HIS A 61 -7.75 -15.68 -13.07
CA HIS A 61 -8.94 -16.44 -12.71
C HIS A 61 -9.71 -15.74 -11.57
N ILE A 62 -8.98 -15.32 -10.53
CA ILE A 62 -9.57 -14.64 -9.37
C ILE A 62 -10.21 -13.32 -9.80
N ILE A 63 -9.48 -12.51 -10.57
CA ILE A 63 -9.99 -11.20 -11.00
C ILE A 63 -11.22 -11.34 -11.89
N LEU A 64 -11.22 -12.23 -12.88
CA LEU A 64 -12.38 -12.45 -13.75
C LEU A 64 -13.61 -12.93 -12.96
N TYR A 65 -13.40 -13.77 -11.95
CA TYR A 65 -14.50 -14.21 -11.06
C TYR A 65 -15.06 -13.02 -10.26
N LEU A 66 -14.20 -12.20 -9.68
CA LEU A 66 -14.63 -11.03 -8.91
C LEU A 66 -15.29 -9.96 -9.80
N MET A 67 -14.79 -9.71 -11.02
CA MET A 67 -15.43 -8.84 -12.00
C MET A 67 -16.83 -9.31 -12.42
N GLU A 68 -17.05 -10.63 -12.42
CA GLU A 68 -18.40 -11.18 -12.65
C GLU A 68 -19.34 -10.92 -11.49
N TYR A 69 -18.83 -11.06 -10.26
CA TYR A 69 -19.63 -11.02 -9.04
C TYR A 69 -19.97 -9.60 -8.60
N PHE A 70 -19.01 -8.67 -8.68
CA PHE A 70 -19.17 -7.29 -8.20
C PHE A 70 -19.56 -6.34 -9.35
N PRO A 71 -20.68 -5.60 -9.21
CA PRO A 71 -21.05 -4.56 -10.21
C PRO A 71 -20.10 -3.37 -10.25
N SER A 72 -19.53 -2.96 -9.13
CA SER A 72 -18.54 -1.88 -9.05
C SER A 72 -17.17 -2.45 -8.74
N PHE A 73 -16.26 -2.42 -9.72
CA PHE A 73 -14.96 -3.07 -9.61
C PHE A 73 -13.81 -2.12 -9.91
N CYS A 74 -12.81 -2.08 -9.03
CA CYS A 74 -11.63 -1.25 -9.20
C CYS A 74 -10.34 -2.07 -9.15
N ILE A 75 -9.52 -1.97 -10.20
CA ILE A 75 -8.19 -2.57 -10.25
C ILE A 75 -7.14 -1.46 -10.27
N VAL A 76 -6.30 -1.42 -9.24
CA VAL A 76 -5.09 -0.61 -9.23
C VAL A 76 -3.91 -1.56 -9.34
N ALA A 77 -3.23 -1.57 -10.48
CA ALA A 77 -2.21 -2.55 -10.74
C ALA A 77 -0.98 -1.96 -11.44
N ALA A 78 0.18 -2.45 -11.04
CA ALA A 78 1.46 -2.08 -11.59
C ALA A 78 1.55 -2.29 -13.11
N ARG A 79 2.52 -1.67 -13.75
CA ARG A 79 2.90 -2.01 -15.13
C ARG A 79 3.22 -3.50 -15.22
N SER A 80 2.84 -4.08 -16.36
CA SER A 80 3.06 -5.51 -16.67
C SER A 80 2.14 -6.51 -15.93
N ALA A 81 1.14 -6.06 -15.19
CA ALA A 81 0.09 -6.92 -14.62
C ALA A 81 -0.98 -7.35 -15.65
N ALA A 82 -0.71 -7.22 -16.95
CA ALA A 82 -1.60 -7.60 -18.06
C ALA A 82 -3.02 -6.99 -17.99
N LYS A 83 -3.17 -5.77 -17.45
CA LYS A 83 -4.45 -5.05 -17.29
C LYS A 83 -5.30 -5.01 -18.58
N SER A 84 -4.73 -4.48 -19.66
CA SER A 84 -5.45 -4.30 -20.94
C SER A 84 -5.84 -5.64 -21.60
N PHE A 85 -5.06 -6.70 -21.40
CA PHE A 85 -5.44 -8.06 -21.80
C PHE A 85 -6.67 -8.54 -21.05
N LEU A 86 -6.68 -8.34 -19.73
CA LEU A 86 -7.78 -8.76 -18.87
C LEU A 86 -9.09 -8.03 -19.23
N ILE A 87 -9.01 -6.72 -19.53
CA ILE A 87 -10.15 -5.94 -20.03
C ILE A 87 -10.69 -6.52 -21.33
N ALA A 88 -9.82 -6.80 -22.29
CA ALA A 88 -10.23 -7.33 -23.60
C ALA A 88 -10.94 -8.70 -23.46
N VAL A 89 -10.37 -9.60 -22.64
CA VAL A 89 -10.96 -10.89 -22.33
C VAL A 89 -12.32 -10.74 -21.64
N PHE A 90 -12.40 -9.88 -20.62
CA PHE A 90 -13.65 -9.61 -19.90
C PHE A 90 -14.71 -9.03 -20.82
N ALA A 91 -14.39 -8.02 -21.64
CA ALA A 91 -15.33 -7.40 -22.57
C ALA A 91 -15.87 -8.40 -23.61
N CYS A 92 -15.00 -9.23 -24.21
CA CYS A 92 -15.42 -10.27 -25.15
C CYS A 92 -16.31 -11.34 -24.49
N LYS A 93 -15.96 -11.76 -23.26
CA LYS A 93 -16.77 -12.70 -22.48
C LYS A 93 -18.16 -12.13 -22.17
N GLU A 94 -18.23 -10.86 -21.72
CA GLU A 94 -19.50 -10.17 -21.46
C GLU A 94 -20.36 -10.09 -22.73
N ALA A 95 -19.76 -9.74 -23.87
CA ALA A 95 -20.46 -9.62 -25.12
C ALA A 95 -21.07 -10.95 -25.57
N ILE A 96 -20.38 -12.08 -25.39
CA ILE A 96 -20.86 -13.40 -25.84
C ILE A 96 -21.91 -13.96 -24.86
N LEU A 97 -21.61 -13.94 -23.55
CA LEU A 97 -22.49 -14.57 -22.56
C LEU A 97 -23.74 -13.74 -22.25
N ARG A 98 -23.81 -12.49 -22.67
CA ARG A 98 -24.95 -11.60 -22.48
C ARG A 98 -25.40 -10.98 -23.82
N PRO A 99 -26.23 -11.70 -24.60
CA PRO A 99 -26.72 -11.20 -25.88
C PRO A 99 -27.33 -9.81 -25.77
N GLY A 100 -26.97 -8.92 -26.71
CA GLY A 100 -27.42 -7.52 -26.69
C GLY A 100 -26.70 -6.63 -25.68
N ALA A 101 -25.63 -7.12 -25.03
CA ALA A 101 -24.81 -6.30 -24.13
C ALA A 101 -24.09 -5.17 -24.89
N ARG A 102 -24.03 -4.00 -24.28
CA ARG A 102 -23.29 -2.84 -24.79
C ARG A 102 -22.16 -2.51 -23.84
N ILE A 103 -20.94 -2.83 -24.25
CA ILE A 103 -19.72 -2.60 -23.47
C ILE A 103 -19.06 -1.33 -24.03
N VAL A 104 -18.91 -0.32 -23.18
CA VAL A 104 -18.20 0.92 -23.54
C VAL A 104 -16.86 0.96 -22.83
N VAL A 105 -15.77 1.12 -23.59
CA VAL A 105 -14.43 1.32 -23.06
C VAL A 105 -14.05 2.78 -23.22
N ALA A 106 -13.96 3.50 -22.12
CA ALA A 106 -13.61 4.91 -22.05
C ALA A 106 -12.16 5.08 -21.56
N SER A 107 -11.38 5.91 -22.23
CA SER A 107 -10.04 6.33 -21.79
C SER A 107 -9.85 7.82 -22.07
N ALA A 108 -8.85 8.45 -21.44
CA ALA A 108 -8.56 9.86 -21.63
C ALA A 108 -8.37 10.24 -23.11
N THR A 109 -7.78 9.34 -23.90
CA THR A 109 -7.63 9.53 -25.34
C THR A 109 -8.19 8.34 -26.11
N LYS A 110 -8.82 8.62 -27.25
CA LYS A 110 -9.34 7.59 -28.16
C LYS A 110 -8.23 6.65 -28.64
N LYS A 111 -7.00 7.17 -28.81
CA LYS A 111 -5.84 6.38 -29.23
C LYS A 111 -5.47 5.29 -28.20
N GLN A 112 -5.52 5.60 -26.91
CA GLN A 112 -5.25 4.60 -25.84
C GLN A 112 -6.32 3.52 -25.84
N ALA A 113 -7.59 3.91 -25.78
CA ALA A 113 -8.68 2.94 -25.77
C ALA A 113 -8.74 2.08 -27.04
N ARG A 114 -8.36 2.62 -28.21
CA ARG A 114 -8.24 1.87 -29.47
C ARG A 114 -7.29 0.67 -29.37
N LEU A 115 -6.21 0.76 -28.55
CA LEU A 115 -5.26 -0.33 -28.39
C LEU A 115 -5.90 -1.61 -27.83
N ILE A 116 -6.99 -1.48 -27.07
CA ILE A 116 -7.74 -2.66 -26.59
C ILE A 116 -8.31 -3.43 -27.78
N VAL A 117 -8.90 -2.76 -28.74
CA VAL A 117 -9.48 -3.41 -29.92
C VAL A 117 -8.38 -3.83 -30.90
N SER A 118 -7.47 -2.93 -31.27
CA SER A 118 -6.48 -3.20 -32.33
C SER A 118 -5.38 -4.16 -31.89
N GLU A 119 -4.84 -4.01 -30.68
CA GLU A 119 -3.71 -4.84 -30.21
C GLU A 119 -4.21 -6.05 -29.44
N LYS A 120 -5.17 -5.86 -28.51
CA LYS A 120 -5.57 -6.96 -27.64
C LYS A 120 -6.62 -7.87 -28.30
N ILE A 121 -7.70 -7.34 -28.84
CA ILE A 121 -8.71 -8.20 -29.47
C ILE A 121 -8.20 -8.72 -30.80
N LYS A 122 -7.90 -7.84 -31.79
CA LYS A 122 -7.56 -8.27 -33.16
C LYS A 122 -6.26 -9.03 -33.26
N LYS A 123 -5.16 -8.55 -32.63
CA LYS A 123 -3.84 -9.16 -32.80
C LYS A 123 -3.49 -10.23 -31.77
N GLU A 124 -4.06 -10.16 -30.56
CA GLU A 124 -3.68 -11.08 -29.49
C GLU A 124 -4.73 -12.18 -29.26
N LEU A 125 -6.02 -11.83 -29.15
CA LEU A 125 -7.08 -12.80 -28.82
C LEU A 125 -7.55 -13.59 -30.05
N LEU A 126 -7.88 -12.93 -31.16
CA LEU A 126 -8.46 -13.62 -32.32
C LEU A 126 -7.56 -14.70 -32.93
N PRO A 127 -6.23 -14.50 -33.09
CA PRO A 127 -5.36 -15.54 -33.62
C PRO A 127 -5.28 -16.77 -32.70
N LYS A 128 -5.57 -16.61 -31.41
CA LYS A 128 -5.54 -17.71 -30.43
C LYS A 128 -6.89 -18.39 -30.24
N SER A 129 -7.99 -17.75 -30.66
CA SER A 129 -9.35 -18.21 -30.43
C SER A 129 -10.22 -18.16 -31.68
N PRO A 130 -10.25 -19.25 -32.48
CA PRO A 130 -11.14 -19.34 -33.63
C PRO A 130 -12.61 -19.17 -33.28
N LEU A 131 -13.05 -19.71 -32.12
CA LEU A 131 -14.45 -19.58 -31.67
C LEU A 131 -14.81 -18.13 -31.36
N LEU A 132 -13.90 -17.36 -30.75
CA LEU A 132 -14.11 -15.92 -30.55
C LEU A 132 -14.20 -15.19 -31.89
N ALA A 133 -13.37 -15.57 -32.86
CA ALA A 133 -13.42 -14.96 -34.20
C ALA A 133 -14.78 -15.22 -34.90
N ASP A 134 -15.33 -16.41 -34.72
CA ASP A 134 -16.64 -16.79 -35.27
C ASP A 134 -17.82 -16.05 -34.63
N GLU A 135 -17.69 -15.56 -33.40
CA GLU A 135 -18.73 -14.77 -32.74
C GLU A 135 -18.82 -13.33 -33.23
N ILE A 136 -17.76 -12.82 -33.84
CA ILE A 136 -17.70 -11.44 -34.32
C ILE A 136 -18.33 -11.34 -35.72
N ASP A 137 -19.26 -10.39 -35.86
CA ASP A 137 -19.89 -10.06 -37.13
C ASP A 137 -19.03 -9.06 -37.92
N SER A 138 -18.66 -7.94 -37.28
CA SER A 138 -17.92 -6.89 -37.97
C SER A 138 -17.04 -6.05 -37.05
N PHE A 139 -16.08 -5.36 -37.66
CA PHE A 139 -15.25 -4.35 -37.02
C PHE A 139 -15.42 -3.02 -37.74
N LYS A 140 -15.81 -2.00 -36.99
CA LYS A 140 -15.70 -0.61 -37.43
C LYS A 140 -14.45 -0.02 -36.78
N ASP A 141 -13.48 0.39 -37.57
CA ASP A 141 -12.20 0.91 -37.09
C ASP A 141 -11.76 2.08 -37.98
N ASN A 142 -12.48 3.19 -37.83
CA ASN A 142 -12.24 4.44 -38.55
C ASN A 142 -11.92 5.59 -37.57
N GLN A 143 -11.68 6.79 -38.09
CA GLN A 143 -11.36 7.95 -37.26
C GLN A 143 -12.50 8.34 -36.31
N ASN A 144 -13.74 8.12 -36.69
CA ASN A 144 -14.91 8.54 -35.94
C ASN A 144 -15.44 7.46 -34.99
N GLU A 145 -15.32 6.19 -35.36
CA GLU A 145 -15.94 5.09 -34.64
C GLU A 145 -15.02 3.88 -34.55
N ILE A 146 -14.91 3.31 -33.35
CA ILE A 146 -14.19 2.06 -33.11
C ILE A 146 -15.18 1.17 -32.36
N GLU A 147 -15.67 0.15 -33.08
CA GLU A 147 -16.68 -0.77 -32.57
C GLU A 147 -16.39 -2.20 -33.03
N VAL A 148 -16.62 -3.15 -32.13
CA VAL A 148 -16.66 -4.59 -32.43
C VAL A 148 -18.10 -5.03 -32.28
N VAL A 149 -18.71 -5.52 -33.34
CA VAL A 149 -20.09 -6.02 -33.35
C VAL A 149 -20.08 -7.52 -33.31
N PHE A 150 -20.89 -8.11 -32.45
CA PHE A 150 -21.05 -9.55 -32.30
C PHE A 150 -22.33 -10.04 -32.95
N LYS A 151 -22.34 -11.27 -33.45
CA LYS A 151 -23.50 -11.89 -34.12
C LYS A 151 -24.75 -11.96 -33.24
N ASN A 152 -24.59 -11.97 -31.91
CA ASN A 152 -25.68 -11.98 -30.93
C ASN A 152 -26.24 -10.57 -30.63
N GLY A 153 -25.87 -9.54 -31.38
CA GLY A 153 -26.31 -8.16 -31.21
C GLY A 153 -25.59 -7.37 -30.13
N SER A 154 -24.60 -7.95 -29.48
CA SER A 154 -23.74 -7.24 -28.53
C SER A 154 -22.68 -6.38 -29.24
N SER A 155 -22.19 -5.34 -28.57
CA SER A 155 -21.07 -4.55 -29.11
C SER A 155 -20.09 -4.09 -28.04
N ILE A 156 -18.82 -3.90 -28.46
CA ILE A 156 -17.78 -3.23 -27.70
C ILE A 156 -17.43 -1.95 -28.42
N VAL A 157 -17.71 -0.81 -27.77
CA VAL A 157 -17.47 0.53 -28.33
C VAL A 157 -16.36 1.23 -27.57
N VAL A 158 -15.48 1.90 -28.30
CA VAL A 158 -14.36 2.65 -27.72
C VAL A 158 -14.61 4.15 -27.84
N VAL A 159 -14.57 4.87 -26.72
CA VAL A 159 -14.80 6.30 -26.67
C VAL A 159 -13.65 7.06 -25.98
N ALA A 160 -13.43 8.31 -26.40
CA ALA A 160 -12.63 9.23 -25.62
C ALA A 160 -13.49 9.80 -24.48
N ALA A 161 -12.96 9.82 -23.27
CA ALA A 161 -13.65 10.34 -22.10
C ALA A 161 -13.67 11.89 -22.11
N ASN A 162 -14.57 12.46 -22.85
CA ASN A 162 -14.81 13.91 -22.96
C ASN A 162 -16.29 14.18 -23.17
N GLU A 163 -16.68 15.46 -23.29
CA GLU A 163 -18.08 15.87 -23.47
C GLU A 163 -18.77 15.25 -24.71
N ASN A 164 -18.02 14.86 -25.73
CA ASN A 164 -18.54 14.23 -26.93
C ASN A 164 -18.89 12.74 -26.73
N ALA A 165 -18.57 12.16 -25.60
CA ALA A 165 -18.91 10.78 -25.26
C ALA A 165 -20.38 10.63 -24.78
N ARG A 166 -21.17 11.70 -24.81
CA ARG A 166 -22.59 11.63 -24.50
C ARG A 166 -23.34 10.81 -25.56
N GLY A 167 -24.28 9.99 -25.10
CA GLY A 167 -25.15 9.22 -26.00
C GLY A 167 -24.67 7.78 -26.29
N TYR A 168 -23.68 7.27 -25.58
CA TYR A 168 -23.29 5.87 -25.67
C TYR A 168 -23.90 5.06 -24.50
N PRO A 169 -25.11 4.47 -24.67
CA PRO A 169 -25.71 3.66 -23.64
C PRO A 169 -24.86 2.41 -23.39
N ALA A 170 -24.65 2.07 -22.13
CA ALA A 170 -23.78 0.97 -21.72
C ALA A 170 -24.45 0.08 -20.68
N THR A 171 -24.30 -1.25 -20.83
CA THR A 171 -24.58 -2.21 -19.77
C THR A 171 -23.33 -2.49 -18.93
N VAL A 172 -22.16 -2.25 -19.53
CA VAL A 172 -20.86 -2.33 -18.88
C VAL A 172 -20.03 -1.12 -19.32
N MET A 173 -19.56 -0.34 -18.37
CA MET A 173 -18.64 0.78 -18.57
C MET A 173 -17.28 0.43 -18.03
N ILE A 174 -16.24 0.52 -18.85
CA ILE A 174 -14.86 0.26 -18.48
C ILE A 174 -14.06 1.54 -18.60
N TYR A 175 -13.51 2.04 -17.49
CA TYR A 175 -12.70 3.24 -17.44
C TYR A 175 -11.22 2.84 -17.44
N GLU A 176 -10.58 2.85 -18.62
CA GLU A 176 -9.17 2.49 -18.75
C GLU A 176 -8.26 3.67 -18.45
N GLU A 177 -7.23 3.43 -17.63
CA GLU A 177 -6.34 4.45 -17.07
C GLU A 177 -7.15 5.62 -16.48
N PHE A 178 -8.14 5.27 -15.62
CA PHE A 178 -9.09 6.24 -15.09
C PHE A 178 -8.45 7.39 -14.30
N ARG A 179 -7.21 7.22 -13.82
CA ARG A 179 -6.40 8.30 -13.24
C ARG A 179 -6.21 9.49 -14.20
N MET A 180 -6.31 9.26 -15.51
CA MET A 180 -6.17 10.28 -16.54
C MET A 180 -7.51 10.89 -16.98
N ILE A 181 -8.62 10.37 -16.47
CA ILE A 181 -9.97 10.86 -16.78
C ILE A 181 -10.41 11.84 -15.70
N ALA A 182 -10.96 12.98 -16.10
CA ALA A 182 -11.49 13.95 -15.15
C ALA A 182 -12.77 13.40 -14.48
N LYS A 183 -12.89 13.57 -13.17
CA LYS A 183 -14.03 13.03 -12.40
C LYS A 183 -15.37 13.51 -12.89
N ASN A 184 -15.49 14.80 -13.23
CA ASN A 184 -16.73 15.38 -13.76
C ASN A 184 -17.19 14.72 -15.07
N ILE A 185 -16.28 14.25 -15.93
CA ILE A 185 -16.62 13.52 -17.16
C ILE A 185 -17.19 12.14 -16.82
N ILE A 186 -16.66 11.45 -15.83
CA ILE A 186 -17.24 10.19 -15.36
C ILE A 186 -18.65 10.44 -14.82
N ASP A 187 -18.78 11.37 -13.86
CA ASP A 187 -20.03 11.59 -13.12
C ASP A 187 -21.15 12.18 -13.98
N SER A 188 -20.83 13.07 -14.94
CA SER A 188 -21.84 13.83 -15.70
C SER A 188 -22.01 13.39 -17.14
N VAL A 189 -21.04 12.66 -17.72
CA VAL A 189 -21.07 12.27 -19.13
C VAL A 189 -21.18 10.77 -19.33
N LEU A 190 -20.41 9.95 -18.57
CA LEU A 190 -20.31 8.52 -18.83
C LEU A 190 -21.25 7.68 -17.94
N SER A 191 -21.16 7.79 -16.62
CA SER A 191 -22.00 6.98 -15.71
C SER A 191 -23.51 7.18 -15.89
N PRO A 192 -24.04 8.36 -16.26
CA PRO A 192 -25.49 8.51 -16.49
C PRO A 192 -26.04 7.69 -17.66
N PHE A 193 -25.20 7.19 -18.55
CA PHE A 193 -25.61 6.31 -19.66
C PHE A 193 -25.59 4.82 -19.33
N LEU A 194 -25.25 4.45 -18.11
CA LEU A 194 -25.41 3.08 -17.64
C LEU A 194 -26.90 2.72 -17.52
N TYR A 195 -27.23 1.53 -18.01
CA TYR A 195 -28.60 1.03 -17.94
C TYR A 195 -28.61 -0.49 -17.72
N VAL A 196 -29.70 -0.97 -17.14
CA VAL A 196 -29.95 -2.39 -17.00
C VAL A 196 -30.41 -2.96 -18.34
N ARG A 197 -29.79 -4.05 -18.78
CA ARG A 197 -30.21 -4.76 -19.97
C ARG A 197 -31.65 -5.26 -19.81
N GLN A 198 -32.55 -4.78 -20.65
CA GLN A 198 -33.95 -5.18 -20.62
C GLN A 198 -34.18 -6.36 -21.56
N THR A 199 -34.65 -7.46 -21.00
CA THR A 199 -35.14 -8.61 -21.73
C THR A 199 -36.64 -8.71 -21.51
N ASP A 200 -37.39 -9.18 -22.50
CA ASP A 200 -38.86 -9.12 -22.44
C ASP A 200 -39.46 -9.85 -21.25
N TYR A 201 -38.86 -10.96 -20.81
CA TYR A 201 -39.32 -11.68 -19.62
C TYR A 201 -39.08 -10.91 -18.31
N LEU A 202 -38.07 -10.04 -18.24
CA LEU A 202 -37.79 -9.19 -17.06
C LEU A 202 -38.79 -8.03 -16.89
N LYS A 203 -39.61 -7.77 -17.93
CA LYS A 203 -40.72 -6.80 -17.84
C LYS A 203 -41.90 -7.34 -17.01
N GLN A 204 -41.91 -8.63 -16.73
CA GLN A 204 -42.93 -9.28 -15.89
C GLN A 204 -42.53 -9.09 -14.43
N GLU A 205 -43.51 -8.76 -13.59
CA GLU A 205 -43.31 -8.48 -12.16
C GLU A 205 -42.70 -9.65 -11.41
N GLU A 206 -43.02 -10.89 -11.83
CA GLU A 206 -42.50 -12.14 -11.28
C GLU A 206 -40.98 -12.29 -11.41
N TYR A 207 -40.37 -11.65 -12.43
CA TYR A 207 -38.92 -11.75 -12.71
C TYR A 207 -38.16 -10.47 -12.40
N ALA A 208 -38.79 -9.45 -11.82
CA ALA A 208 -38.16 -8.16 -11.51
C ALA A 208 -36.90 -8.30 -10.63
N GLY A 209 -36.89 -9.30 -9.72
CA GLY A 209 -35.73 -9.57 -8.88
C GLY A 209 -34.55 -10.28 -9.58
N MET A 210 -34.68 -10.61 -10.88
CA MET A 210 -33.62 -11.24 -11.68
C MET A 210 -32.89 -10.26 -12.58
N GLN A 211 -33.14 -8.95 -12.45
CA GLN A 211 -32.44 -7.93 -13.23
C GLN A 211 -30.94 -7.96 -12.93
N GLU A 212 -30.16 -7.84 -14.01
CA GLU A 212 -28.72 -7.71 -13.91
C GLU A 212 -28.40 -6.25 -13.58
N GLU A 213 -27.50 -6.02 -12.62
CA GLU A 213 -26.99 -4.68 -12.36
C GLU A 213 -26.02 -4.25 -13.47
N PRO A 214 -26.02 -2.96 -13.87
CA PRO A 214 -25.01 -2.45 -14.78
C PRO A 214 -23.64 -2.49 -14.10
N LYS A 215 -22.58 -2.68 -14.89
CA LYS A 215 -21.22 -2.83 -14.33
C LYS A 215 -20.36 -1.62 -14.62
N GLU A 216 -19.61 -1.20 -13.62
CA GLU A 216 -18.54 -0.21 -13.72
C GLU A 216 -17.20 -0.84 -13.35
N VAL A 217 -16.26 -0.77 -14.28
CA VAL A 217 -14.90 -1.32 -14.09
C VAL A 217 -13.88 -0.19 -14.21
N TYR A 218 -13.23 0.13 -13.13
CA TYR A 218 -12.17 1.13 -13.04
C TYR A 218 -10.83 0.44 -13.05
N ILE A 219 -9.93 0.78 -13.99
CA ILE A 219 -8.63 0.16 -14.08
C ILE A 219 -7.53 1.17 -14.35
N SER A 220 -6.48 1.16 -13.54
CA SER A 220 -5.33 2.06 -13.67
C SER A 220 -4.11 1.54 -12.90
N SER A 221 -2.97 2.24 -13.05
CA SER A 221 -1.87 2.18 -12.08
C SER A 221 -2.11 3.19 -10.95
N ALA A 222 -1.34 3.10 -9.87
CA ALA A 222 -1.38 4.07 -8.77
C ALA A 222 -1.10 5.51 -9.24
N TRP A 223 -1.41 6.47 -8.38
CA TRP A 223 -1.23 7.89 -8.66
C TRP A 223 -0.99 8.66 -7.36
N TYR A 224 -1.34 9.96 -7.35
CA TYR A 224 -1.22 10.81 -6.16
C TYR A 224 -2.43 10.70 -5.25
N GLN A 225 -2.22 10.77 -3.91
CA GLN A 225 -3.29 10.68 -2.92
C GLN A 225 -4.21 11.92 -2.90
N ASN A 226 -3.75 13.08 -3.38
CA ASN A 226 -4.58 14.26 -3.57
C ASN A 226 -5.50 14.18 -4.79
N HIS A 227 -5.40 13.12 -5.59
CA HIS A 227 -6.24 12.89 -6.76
C HIS A 227 -7.57 12.22 -6.37
N TRP A 228 -8.66 12.51 -7.09
CA TRP A 228 -10.00 11.96 -6.84
C TRP A 228 -10.06 10.43 -6.84
N MET A 229 -9.17 9.79 -7.60
CA MET A 229 -8.99 8.33 -7.64
C MET A 229 -8.78 7.73 -6.24
N TRP A 230 -8.00 8.39 -5.40
CA TRP A 230 -7.74 7.91 -4.03
C TRP A 230 -9.01 7.86 -3.17
N ASN A 231 -9.88 8.87 -3.32
CA ASN A 231 -11.17 8.89 -2.63
C ASN A 231 -12.10 7.79 -3.13
N LEU A 232 -12.11 7.50 -4.45
CA LEU A 232 -12.86 6.37 -5.01
C LEU A 232 -12.38 5.05 -4.41
N ILE A 233 -11.07 4.81 -4.39
CA ILE A 233 -10.48 3.59 -3.82
C ILE A 233 -10.88 3.42 -2.35
N LYS A 234 -10.77 4.48 -1.54
CA LYS A 234 -11.19 4.45 -0.12
C LYS A 234 -12.68 4.12 0.03
N THR A 235 -13.52 4.74 -0.78
CA THR A 235 -14.98 4.51 -0.74
C THR A 235 -15.31 3.07 -1.11
N PHE A 236 -14.74 2.55 -2.20
CA PHE A 236 -14.96 1.16 -2.62
C PHE A 236 -14.38 0.16 -1.63
N THR A 237 -13.23 0.46 -1.03
CA THR A 237 -12.65 -0.40 0.02
C THR A 237 -13.54 -0.45 1.25
N LYS A 238 -14.08 0.69 1.68
CA LYS A 238 -15.03 0.75 2.81
C LYS A 238 -16.29 -0.04 2.52
N ASP A 239 -16.86 0.10 1.33
CA ASP A 239 -18.05 -0.64 0.88
C ASP A 239 -17.76 -2.15 0.84
N MET A 240 -16.63 -2.57 0.25
CA MET A 240 -16.20 -3.97 0.20
C MET A 240 -16.07 -4.58 1.61
N LEU A 241 -15.45 -3.88 2.55
CA LEU A 241 -15.26 -4.36 3.92
C LEU A 241 -16.58 -4.42 4.71
N SER A 242 -17.58 -3.63 4.34
CA SER A 242 -18.92 -3.69 4.94
C SER A 242 -19.85 -4.70 4.27
N GLY A 243 -19.35 -5.51 3.33
CA GLY A 243 -20.15 -6.50 2.61
C GLY A 243 -21.02 -5.92 1.50
N GLY A 244 -20.65 -4.77 0.97
CA GLY A 244 -21.35 -4.09 -0.13
C GLY A 244 -21.06 -4.68 -1.51
N THR A 245 -21.38 -3.92 -2.54
CA THR A 245 -21.34 -4.34 -3.95
C THR A 245 -20.08 -3.90 -4.71
N SER A 246 -19.18 -3.23 -4.04
CA SER A 246 -17.89 -2.80 -4.61
C SER A 246 -16.76 -3.75 -4.27
N CYS A 247 -15.75 -3.83 -5.14
CA CYS A 247 -14.53 -4.58 -4.88
C CYS A 247 -13.30 -3.81 -5.39
N VAL A 248 -12.22 -3.83 -4.61
CA VAL A 248 -10.94 -3.22 -4.98
C VAL A 248 -9.84 -4.27 -4.94
N ILE A 249 -9.03 -4.32 -5.98
CA ILE A 249 -7.81 -5.14 -6.03
C ILE A 249 -6.63 -4.22 -6.31
N ALA A 250 -5.57 -4.38 -5.52
CA ALA A 250 -4.27 -3.75 -5.75
C ALA A 250 -3.20 -4.81 -6.00
N MET A 251 -2.33 -4.57 -7.01
CA MET A 251 -1.26 -5.50 -7.38
C MET A 251 0.00 -4.73 -7.77
N ASP A 252 1.12 -5.08 -7.16
CA ASP A 252 2.44 -4.57 -7.52
C ASP A 252 3.13 -5.45 -8.60
N TYR A 253 4.41 -5.15 -8.89
CA TYR A 253 5.18 -5.86 -9.90
C TYR A 253 5.51 -7.33 -9.53
N SER A 254 5.39 -7.73 -8.26
CA SER A 254 5.70 -9.10 -7.82
C SER A 254 4.80 -10.14 -8.51
N ILE A 255 3.57 -9.76 -8.83
CA ILE A 255 2.64 -10.58 -9.61
C ILE A 255 3.23 -10.96 -10.99
N ALA A 256 3.88 -9.99 -11.65
CA ALA A 256 4.50 -10.24 -12.97
C ALA A 256 5.72 -11.16 -12.87
N LEU A 257 6.47 -11.09 -11.78
CA LEU A 257 7.57 -12.02 -11.48
C LEU A 257 7.06 -13.41 -11.15
N LYS A 258 6.12 -13.53 -10.22
CA LYS A 258 5.56 -14.80 -9.75
C LYS A 258 4.97 -15.65 -10.90
N HIS A 259 4.40 -14.98 -11.89
CA HIS A 259 3.79 -15.62 -13.05
C HIS A 259 4.66 -15.60 -14.32
N ASN A 260 5.96 -15.28 -14.20
CA ASN A 260 6.92 -15.24 -15.30
C ASN A 260 6.50 -14.34 -16.49
N ILE A 261 5.66 -13.32 -16.24
CA ILE A 261 5.27 -12.32 -17.24
C ILE A 261 6.46 -11.40 -17.55
N LYS A 262 7.26 -11.10 -16.53
CA LYS A 262 8.51 -10.34 -16.62
C LYS A 262 9.64 -11.04 -15.88
N THR A 263 10.86 -10.89 -16.41
CA THR A 263 12.05 -11.42 -15.75
C THR A 263 12.61 -10.42 -14.74
N ARG A 264 13.29 -10.93 -13.71
CA ARG A 264 13.98 -10.09 -12.71
C ARG A 264 14.98 -9.13 -13.36
N ASN A 265 15.73 -9.60 -14.34
CA ASN A 265 16.71 -8.77 -15.07
C ASN A 265 16.05 -7.61 -15.84
N PHE A 266 14.87 -7.84 -16.41
CA PHE A 266 14.10 -6.77 -17.04
C PHE A 266 13.71 -5.69 -16.02
N LEU A 267 13.18 -6.07 -14.86
CA LEU A 267 12.76 -5.13 -13.82
C LEU A 267 13.94 -4.34 -13.24
N ILE A 268 15.10 -4.97 -13.03
CA ILE A 268 16.33 -4.29 -12.61
C ILE A 268 16.75 -3.22 -13.62
N LYS A 269 16.64 -3.50 -14.92
CA LYS A 269 16.94 -2.52 -15.98
C LYS A 269 15.94 -1.36 -15.97
N GLU A 270 14.66 -1.65 -15.83
CA GLU A 270 13.63 -0.61 -15.78
C GLU A 270 13.76 0.28 -14.54
N ARG A 271 14.08 -0.30 -13.37
CA ARG A 271 14.33 0.45 -12.14
C ARG A 271 15.47 1.45 -12.28
N LYS A 272 16.53 1.09 -13.03
CA LYS A 272 17.67 2.01 -13.29
C LYS A 272 17.32 3.18 -14.21
N LYS A 273 16.25 3.07 -14.99
CA LYS A 273 15.82 4.12 -15.94
C LYS A 273 14.84 5.11 -15.34
N LEU A 274 14.07 4.66 -14.36
CA LEU A 274 13.03 5.46 -13.74
C LEU A 274 13.56 6.15 -12.49
N ASP A 275 13.09 7.36 -12.23
CA ASP A 275 13.24 8.00 -10.94
C ASP A 275 12.47 7.20 -9.87
N PRO A 276 12.84 7.32 -8.58
CA PRO A 276 12.26 6.54 -7.50
C PRO A 276 10.74 6.71 -7.37
N MET A 277 10.21 7.92 -7.57
CA MET A 277 8.78 8.21 -7.47
C MET A 277 8.00 7.53 -8.61
N SER A 278 8.48 7.67 -9.84
CA SER A 278 7.88 6.97 -10.99
C SER A 278 7.92 5.46 -10.83
N TRP A 279 9.00 4.91 -10.26
CA TRP A 279 9.07 3.49 -9.93
C TRP A 279 8.03 3.07 -8.90
N ALA A 280 7.89 3.82 -7.81
CA ALA A 280 6.92 3.55 -6.76
C ALA A 280 5.47 3.57 -7.30
N ILE A 281 5.13 4.54 -8.14
CA ILE A 281 3.80 4.64 -8.77
C ILE A 281 3.56 3.49 -9.76
N GLU A 282 4.48 3.29 -10.70
CA GLU A 282 4.21 2.45 -11.89
C GLU A 282 4.51 0.97 -11.66
N TYR A 283 5.40 0.61 -10.73
CA TYR A 283 5.79 -0.77 -10.45
C TYR A 283 5.43 -1.24 -9.04
N GLU A 284 5.68 -0.43 -8.01
CA GLU A 284 5.32 -0.79 -6.64
C GLU A 284 3.85 -0.51 -6.31
N ASN A 285 3.14 0.14 -7.24
CA ASN A 285 1.72 0.46 -7.11
C ASN A 285 1.38 1.30 -5.87
N GLN A 286 2.29 2.22 -5.50
CA GLN A 286 2.13 3.08 -4.33
C GLN A 286 1.40 4.37 -4.68
N MET A 287 0.42 4.73 -3.86
CA MET A 287 -0.26 6.03 -3.92
C MET A 287 0.58 7.07 -3.18
N ILE A 288 1.13 8.05 -3.92
CA ILE A 288 2.08 9.04 -3.37
C ILE A 288 1.35 10.27 -2.85
N ALA A 289 1.71 10.70 -1.64
CA ALA A 289 1.08 11.82 -0.93
C ALA A 289 1.73 13.18 -1.17
N GLU A 290 2.87 13.25 -1.84
CA GLU A 290 3.69 14.46 -1.98
C GLU A 290 2.90 15.66 -2.55
N ASN A 291 3.10 16.82 -1.92
CA ASN A 291 2.60 18.12 -2.38
C ASN A 291 3.72 19.18 -2.34
N ALA A 292 3.49 20.35 -2.95
CA ALA A 292 4.48 21.43 -3.04
C ALA A 292 4.84 22.08 -1.68
N ARG A 293 4.10 21.79 -0.60
CA ARG A 293 4.32 22.29 0.76
C ARG A 293 4.88 21.24 1.71
N SER A 294 5.17 20.03 1.21
CA SER A 294 5.73 18.95 2.05
C SER A 294 7.08 19.38 2.65
N PHE A 295 7.23 19.17 3.95
CA PHE A 295 8.48 19.46 4.65
C PHE A 295 9.58 18.47 4.29
N PHE A 296 9.21 17.22 4.00
CA PHE A 296 10.08 16.15 3.54
C PHE A 296 9.73 15.77 2.11
N ASN A 297 10.76 15.57 1.30
CA ASN A 297 10.63 15.16 -0.10
C ASN A 297 10.74 13.63 -0.23
N TYR A 298 9.92 13.02 -1.11
CA TYR A 298 9.94 11.57 -1.34
C TYR A 298 11.33 11.04 -1.74
N ASP A 299 12.02 11.73 -2.67
CA ASP A 299 13.33 11.31 -3.14
C ASP A 299 14.40 11.36 -2.03
N GLN A 300 14.30 12.35 -1.12
CA GLN A 300 15.13 12.45 0.06
C GLN A 300 14.93 11.23 0.98
N LEU A 301 13.70 10.87 1.27
CA LEU A 301 13.36 9.72 2.11
C LEU A 301 13.80 8.42 1.46
N ASN A 302 13.50 8.25 0.17
CA ASN A 302 13.79 7.03 -0.56
C ASN A 302 15.29 6.75 -0.73
N ARG A 303 16.14 7.81 -0.90
CA ARG A 303 17.61 7.64 -0.93
C ARG A 303 18.18 7.04 0.35
N ASN A 304 17.50 7.19 1.45
CA ASN A 304 17.89 6.68 2.76
C ASN A 304 17.36 5.28 3.07
N ARG A 305 16.59 4.67 2.16
CA ARG A 305 16.09 3.28 2.28
C ARG A 305 17.18 2.30 1.84
N ARG A 306 18.13 2.02 2.73
CA ARG A 306 19.32 1.21 2.42
C ARG A 306 19.43 -0.05 3.25
N LEU A 307 18.64 -0.17 4.32
CA LEU A 307 18.72 -1.31 5.24
C LEU A 307 17.92 -2.48 4.67
N LYS A 308 18.62 -3.58 4.45
CA LYS A 308 18.03 -4.84 3.98
C LYS A 308 17.53 -5.72 5.11
N ARG A 309 18.13 -5.63 6.30
CA ARG A 309 17.83 -6.48 7.44
C ARG A 309 17.19 -5.70 8.56
N ALA A 310 15.97 -6.12 8.95
CA ALA A 310 15.28 -5.64 10.12
C ALA A 310 15.77 -6.37 11.39
N PHE A 311 15.56 -5.73 12.53
CA PHE A 311 15.59 -6.40 13.83
C PHE A 311 14.24 -7.04 14.08
N TYR A 312 14.23 -8.18 14.78
CA TYR A 312 13.01 -8.85 15.21
C TYR A 312 13.07 -9.14 16.71
N PRO A 313 12.11 -8.65 17.50
CA PRO A 313 12.00 -8.99 18.91
C PRO A 313 11.63 -10.47 19.07
N ARG A 314 11.83 -11.01 20.26
CA ARG A 314 11.38 -12.37 20.59
C ARG A 314 9.86 -12.45 20.53
N ARG A 315 9.37 -13.53 19.97
CA ARG A 315 7.94 -13.88 20.10
C ARG A 315 7.70 -14.43 21.51
N ASN A 316 6.53 -14.13 22.06
CA ASN A 316 6.13 -14.61 23.39
C ASN A 316 5.62 -16.07 23.32
N ASP A 317 6.44 -16.94 22.77
CA ASP A 317 6.23 -18.39 22.72
C ASP A 317 7.21 -19.02 23.70
N GLU A 318 6.71 -19.83 24.66
CA GLU A 318 7.49 -20.39 25.74
C GLU A 318 8.71 -21.21 25.25
N ALA A 319 8.55 -21.93 24.13
CA ALA A 319 9.62 -22.71 23.52
C ALA A 319 10.72 -21.80 22.92
N LEU A 320 10.34 -20.64 22.35
CA LEU A 320 11.26 -19.67 21.72
C LEU A 320 11.95 -18.78 22.76
N LEU A 321 11.29 -18.48 23.88
CA LEU A 321 11.87 -17.65 24.94
C LEU A 321 13.11 -18.30 25.61
N ARG A 322 13.17 -19.63 25.61
CA ARG A 322 14.31 -20.39 26.14
C ARG A 322 15.52 -20.41 25.20
N GLN A 323 15.34 -20.03 23.94
CA GLN A 323 16.41 -20.04 22.94
C GLN A 323 17.00 -18.63 22.75
N LYS A 324 18.23 -18.57 22.26
CA LYS A 324 18.84 -17.32 21.84
C LYS A 324 18.05 -16.75 20.64
N ASN A 325 17.74 -15.46 20.65
CA ASN A 325 17.07 -14.82 19.52
C ASN A 325 17.94 -14.90 18.25
N LYS A 326 17.61 -15.84 17.35
CA LYS A 326 18.38 -16.06 16.11
C LYS A 326 18.19 -14.95 15.08
N TYR A 327 17.14 -14.16 15.23
CA TYR A 327 16.84 -13.01 14.34
C TYR A 327 17.28 -11.67 14.93
N GLY A 328 17.87 -11.69 16.13
CA GLY A 328 18.50 -10.52 16.73
C GLY A 328 19.71 -10.04 15.93
N ILE A 329 19.99 -8.74 16.03
CA ILE A 329 21.20 -8.14 15.45
C ILE A 329 22.26 -8.05 16.56
N PRO A 330 23.44 -8.69 16.42
CA PRO A 330 24.53 -8.54 17.38
C PRO A 330 24.94 -7.09 17.54
N LYS A 331 25.17 -6.66 18.80
CA LYS A 331 25.66 -5.30 19.09
C LYS A 331 27.15 -5.20 18.74
N GLN A 332 27.53 -4.15 18.06
CA GLN A 332 28.91 -3.87 17.66
C GLN A 332 29.65 -3.09 18.76
N VAL A 333 30.96 -3.06 18.68
CA VAL A 333 31.78 -2.25 19.61
C VAL A 333 31.52 -0.76 19.35
N GLY A 334 31.22 -0.01 20.40
CA GLY A 334 30.87 1.41 20.29
C GLY A 334 29.46 1.72 19.77
N GLU A 335 28.64 0.69 19.47
CA GLU A 335 27.25 0.86 19.07
C GLU A 335 26.39 1.26 20.28
N ILE A 336 25.57 2.32 20.10
CA ILE A 336 24.53 2.72 21.04
C ILE A 336 23.17 2.35 20.44
N ARG A 337 22.26 1.89 21.27
CA ARG A 337 20.90 1.52 20.87
C ARG A 337 19.85 2.31 21.61
N ILE A 338 18.93 2.86 20.88
CA ILE A 338 17.83 3.70 21.38
C ILE A 338 16.50 3.00 21.08
N LEU A 339 15.67 2.87 22.10
CA LEU A 339 14.23 2.61 21.94
C LEU A 339 13.49 3.93 22.06
N SER A 340 12.90 4.42 21.00
CA SER A 340 12.14 5.68 20.98
C SER A 340 10.65 5.39 20.90
N CYS A 341 9.86 6.06 21.74
CA CYS A 341 8.45 5.76 21.94
C CYS A 341 7.61 7.02 21.84
N ASP A 342 6.62 7.02 20.97
CA ASP A 342 5.49 7.94 20.96
C ASP A 342 4.27 7.22 21.53
N ILE A 343 3.65 7.77 22.58
CA ILE A 343 2.66 7.07 23.40
C ILE A 343 1.29 7.69 23.18
N ALA A 344 0.31 6.86 22.83
CA ALA A 344 -1.10 7.21 22.78
C ALA A 344 -1.90 6.54 23.93
N MET A 345 -2.93 7.22 24.41
CA MET A 345 -3.89 6.67 25.38
C MET A 345 -5.20 6.25 24.70
N GLU A 346 -5.89 5.29 25.29
CA GLU A 346 -7.28 4.96 24.95
C GLU A 346 -8.21 6.12 25.32
N GLY A 347 -8.95 6.69 24.37
CA GLY A 347 -9.97 7.69 24.68
C GLY A 347 -10.31 8.63 23.52
N GLY A 348 -11.14 8.17 22.59
CA GLY A 348 -11.72 8.99 21.52
C GLY A 348 -12.13 8.16 20.31
N ASN A 349 -12.99 8.72 19.46
CA ASN A 349 -13.45 8.07 18.23
C ASN A 349 -12.35 7.90 17.15
N ASP A 350 -11.16 8.52 17.35
CA ASP A 350 -9.96 8.35 16.53
C ASP A 350 -8.82 7.92 17.46
N THR A 351 -8.56 6.64 17.52
CA THR A 351 -7.50 6.06 18.34
C THR A 351 -6.13 6.32 17.71
N ASP A 352 -5.36 7.22 18.31
CA ASP A 352 -3.93 7.35 18.04
C ASP A 352 -3.22 6.05 18.44
N ASN A 353 -2.21 5.66 17.68
CA ASN A 353 -1.42 4.47 17.97
C ASN A 353 -0.15 4.84 18.73
N SER A 354 0.24 4.01 19.69
CA SER A 354 1.58 4.07 20.27
C SER A 354 2.58 3.46 19.30
N ILE A 355 3.68 4.17 19.06
CA ILE A 355 4.74 3.73 18.15
C ILE A 355 6.03 3.51 18.90
N PHE A 356 6.63 2.33 18.73
CA PHE A 356 7.91 1.95 19.27
C PHE A 356 8.93 1.76 18.16
N SER A 357 10.03 2.52 18.18
CA SER A 357 11.08 2.51 17.15
C SER A 357 12.44 2.11 17.74
N CYS A 358 13.08 1.10 17.17
CA CYS A 358 14.42 0.67 17.54
C CYS A 358 15.45 1.29 16.59
N ILE A 359 16.37 2.08 17.13
CA ILE A 359 17.38 2.82 16.36
C ILE A 359 18.77 2.42 16.84
N ARG A 360 19.62 2.01 15.91
CA ARG A 360 21.05 1.74 16.15
C ARG A 360 21.86 2.98 15.79
N LEU A 361 22.79 3.34 16.63
CA LEU A 361 23.78 4.39 16.38
C LEU A 361 25.14 3.70 16.21
N LEU A 362 25.66 3.77 14.99
CA LEU A 362 26.97 3.23 14.65
C LEU A 362 27.98 4.36 14.57
N PRO A 363 29.14 4.26 15.28
CA PRO A 363 30.18 5.28 15.17
C PRO A 363 30.61 5.45 13.70
N GLU A 364 30.58 6.69 13.22
CA GLU A 364 31.04 7.04 11.89
C GLU A 364 31.92 8.29 11.96
N SER A 365 33.04 8.27 11.25
CA SER A 365 33.92 9.42 11.11
C SER A 365 33.87 9.90 9.68
N GLN A 366 33.52 11.19 9.48
CA GLN A 366 33.50 11.81 8.16
C GLN A 366 34.69 12.76 8.03
N GLU A 367 35.46 12.63 6.95
CA GLU A 367 36.50 13.57 6.59
C GLU A 367 35.87 14.73 5.82
N HIS A 368 35.97 15.91 6.37
CA HIS A 368 35.61 17.16 5.70
C HIS A 368 36.86 17.93 5.30
N LYS A 369 36.98 18.25 4.02
CA LYS A 369 37.98 19.20 3.54
C LYS A 369 37.45 20.60 3.79
N VAL A 370 38.14 21.33 4.64
CA VAL A 370 37.85 22.75 4.93
C VAL A 370 38.97 23.59 4.33
N MET A 371 38.61 24.59 3.53
CA MET A 371 39.54 25.57 3.02
C MET A 371 39.46 26.84 3.88
N ASP A 372 40.57 27.17 4.53
CA ASP A 372 40.70 28.41 5.27
C ASP A 372 41.86 29.26 4.72
N THR A 373 42.16 30.38 5.39
CA THR A 373 43.25 31.30 5.00
C THR A 373 44.65 30.67 5.09
N ALA A 374 44.79 29.50 5.72
CA ALA A 374 46.06 28.79 5.88
C ALA A 374 46.23 27.62 4.90
N GLY A 375 45.16 27.26 4.14
CA GLY A 375 45.17 26.18 3.14
C GLY A 375 44.06 25.18 3.30
N GLU A 376 44.16 24.05 2.59
CA GLU A 376 43.21 22.94 2.66
C GLU A 376 43.52 22.07 3.90
N HIS A 377 42.57 21.99 4.85
CA HIS A 377 42.68 21.15 6.03
C HIS A 377 41.64 20.06 6.01
N ILE A 378 42.01 18.87 6.48
CA ILE A 378 41.06 17.75 6.67
C ILE A 378 40.57 17.80 8.13
N THR A 379 39.30 18.06 8.30
CA THR A 379 38.63 17.99 9.61
C THR A 379 37.90 16.70 9.72
N ILE A 380 38.17 15.90 10.77
CA ILE A 380 37.42 14.66 11.04
C ILE A 380 36.23 15.00 11.94
N LYS A 381 35.05 14.93 11.38
CA LYS A 381 33.80 15.06 12.14
C LYS A 381 33.36 13.68 12.61
N ARG A 382 33.39 13.45 13.92
CA ARG A 382 32.84 12.23 14.52
C ARG A 382 31.33 12.38 14.69
N GLY A 383 30.59 11.30 14.41
CA GLY A 383 29.14 11.27 14.56
C GLY A 383 28.63 9.83 14.61
N TYR A 384 27.32 9.70 14.56
CA TYR A 384 26.65 8.41 14.53
C TYR A 384 25.80 8.26 13.27
N ARG A 385 26.02 7.18 12.52
CA ARG A 385 25.09 6.71 11.52
C ARG A 385 23.91 6.06 12.23
N ARG A 386 22.72 6.56 11.96
CA ARG A 386 21.47 6.12 12.59
C ARG A 386 20.79 5.09 11.71
N GLN A 387 20.44 3.93 12.25
CA GLN A 387 19.73 2.88 11.52
C GLN A 387 18.40 2.58 12.21
N VAL A 388 17.28 2.91 11.58
CA VAL A 388 15.94 2.55 12.05
C VAL A 388 15.67 1.12 11.62
N VAL A 389 15.93 0.16 12.51
CA VAL A 389 15.93 -1.28 12.19
C VAL A 389 14.62 -1.97 12.52
N TYR A 390 13.75 -1.35 13.30
CA TYR A 390 12.46 -1.89 13.68
C TYR A 390 11.49 -0.78 14.06
N MET A 391 10.24 -0.99 13.73
CA MET A 391 9.13 -0.16 14.19
C MET A 391 7.90 -1.04 14.34
N GLU A 392 7.10 -0.77 15.37
CA GLU A 392 5.79 -1.36 15.53
C GLU A 392 4.77 -0.31 15.97
N SER A 393 3.55 -0.51 15.51
CA SER A 393 2.37 0.26 15.89
C SER A 393 1.48 -0.62 16.77
N VAL A 394 1.11 -0.09 17.94
CA VAL A 394 0.23 -0.75 18.89
C VAL A 394 -0.95 0.17 19.15
N HIS A 395 -2.17 -0.35 19.08
CA HIS A 395 -3.35 0.43 19.47
C HIS A 395 -3.21 0.88 20.91
N GLY A 396 -3.60 2.13 21.19
CA GLY A 396 -3.61 2.69 22.53
C GLY A 396 -4.31 1.71 23.48
N GLY A 397 -3.72 1.49 24.65
CA GLY A 397 -4.21 0.51 25.60
C GLY A 397 -3.76 0.83 27.01
N GLU A 398 -3.96 -0.10 27.88
CA GLU A 398 -3.58 -0.02 29.28
C GLU A 398 -2.09 0.34 29.44
N THR A 399 -1.79 1.37 30.24
CA THR A 399 -0.44 1.89 30.44
C THR A 399 0.54 0.83 30.95
N THR A 400 0.06 -0.13 31.75
CA THR A 400 0.88 -1.26 32.25
C THR A 400 1.34 -2.16 31.12
N LYS A 401 0.45 -2.52 30.19
CA LYS A 401 0.78 -3.36 29.02
C LYS A 401 1.78 -2.68 28.09
N GLN A 402 1.60 -1.37 27.88
CA GLN A 402 2.56 -0.59 27.08
C GLN A 402 3.94 -0.53 27.77
N ALA A 403 3.98 -0.31 29.09
CA ALA A 403 5.22 -0.31 29.84
C ALA A 403 5.93 -1.68 29.81
N ILE A 404 5.20 -2.79 29.93
CA ILE A 404 5.75 -4.13 29.79
C ILE A 404 6.31 -4.32 28.37
N ARG A 405 5.58 -3.90 27.33
CA ARG A 405 6.05 -4.00 25.94
C ARG A 405 7.33 -3.21 25.71
N ILE A 406 7.44 -2.01 26.27
CA ILE A 406 8.66 -1.19 26.23
C ILE A 406 9.83 -1.96 26.89
N LYS A 407 9.62 -2.58 28.06
CA LYS A 407 10.65 -3.38 28.74
C LYS A 407 11.07 -4.61 27.91
N GLN A 408 10.12 -5.30 27.29
CA GLN A 408 10.38 -6.42 26.39
C GLN A 408 11.25 -5.99 25.20
N LEU A 409 10.86 -4.93 24.49
CA LEU A 409 11.61 -4.41 23.33
C LEU A 409 13.00 -3.93 23.73
N TYR A 410 13.10 -3.20 24.83
CA TYR A 410 14.39 -2.71 25.37
C TYR A 410 15.36 -3.87 25.64
N THR A 411 14.87 -4.91 26.29
CA THR A 411 15.66 -6.09 26.61
C THR A 411 16.05 -6.89 25.36
N ASP A 412 15.08 -7.14 24.45
CA ASP A 412 15.31 -7.91 23.22
C ASP A 412 16.25 -7.18 22.26
N PHE A 413 16.14 -5.86 22.18
CA PHE A 413 17.01 -5.02 21.36
C PHE A 413 18.38 -4.77 22.01
N ASN A 414 18.52 -5.04 23.30
CA ASN A 414 19.68 -4.67 24.11
C ASN A 414 19.94 -3.16 24.00
N ALA A 415 18.88 -2.37 24.24
CA ALA A 415 18.94 -0.91 24.17
C ALA A 415 19.74 -0.33 25.34
N ASP A 416 20.33 0.85 25.14
CA ASP A 416 21.04 1.62 26.16
C ASP A 416 20.14 2.72 26.74
N TYR A 417 19.25 3.28 25.91
CA TYR A 417 18.36 4.37 26.28
C TYR A 417 16.94 4.12 25.79
N CYS A 418 15.99 4.61 26.58
CA CYS A 418 14.57 4.70 26.22
C CYS A 418 14.16 6.16 26.14
N VAL A 419 13.74 6.63 24.98
CA VAL A 419 13.28 8.01 24.74
C VAL A 419 11.77 8.04 24.72
N LEU A 420 11.15 8.90 25.55
CA LEU A 420 9.71 9.01 25.70
C LEU A 420 9.23 10.43 25.42
N ASP A 421 8.01 10.57 24.86
CA ASP A 421 7.29 11.84 24.86
C ASP A 421 6.93 12.26 26.31
N GLY A 422 7.29 13.47 26.68
CA GLY A 422 7.03 14.05 27.99
C GLY A 422 5.63 14.63 28.21
N ARG A 423 4.67 14.32 27.34
CA ARG A 423 3.27 14.76 27.46
C ARG A 423 2.43 13.71 28.20
N ASN A 424 1.19 14.06 28.50
CA ASN A 424 0.25 13.33 29.39
C ASN A 424 0.35 11.79 29.33
N ALA A 425 0.25 11.19 28.15
CA ALA A 425 0.29 9.75 27.96
C ALA A 425 1.68 9.16 28.30
N GLY A 426 2.75 9.79 27.81
CA GLY A 426 4.11 9.33 28.05
C GLY A 426 4.50 9.39 29.53
N ILE A 427 4.06 10.43 30.27
CA ILE A 427 4.27 10.51 31.72
C ILE A 427 3.55 9.40 32.46
N SER A 428 2.33 9.03 32.04
CA SER A 428 1.59 7.94 32.68
C SER A 428 2.29 6.58 32.48
N VAL A 429 2.84 6.34 31.30
CA VAL A 429 3.64 5.14 31.02
C VAL A 429 4.97 5.18 31.78
N TYR A 430 5.62 6.36 31.89
CA TYR A 430 6.80 6.52 32.72
C TYR A 430 6.53 6.14 34.18
N ASP A 431 5.40 6.56 34.75
CA ASP A 431 5.02 6.20 36.13
C ASP A 431 4.90 4.68 36.35
N MET A 432 4.58 3.92 35.27
CA MET A 432 4.62 2.46 35.32
C MET A 432 6.05 1.91 35.15
N LEU A 433 6.84 2.46 34.21
CA LEU A 433 8.24 2.07 34.01
C LEU A 433 9.11 2.31 35.25
N ALA A 434 8.76 3.29 36.07
CA ALA A 434 9.44 3.61 37.32
C ALA A 434 9.13 2.63 38.47
N LYS A 435 8.26 1.63 38.24
CA LYS A 435 7.93 0.55 39.18
C LYS A 435 8.56 -0.75 38.76
N VAL A 436 8.60 -1.69 39.71
CA VAL A 436 8.88 -3.09 39.37
C VAL A 436 7.68 -3.63 38.58
N LEU A 437 7.92 -4.20 37.42
CA LEU A 437 6.89 -4.76 36.55
C LEU A 437 7.11 -6.26 36.39
N PHE A 438 6.05 -7.02 36.55
CA PHE A 438 6.06 -8.45 36.26
C PHE A 438 5.37 -8.72 34.91
N ASP A 439 6.08 -9.39 34.03
CA ASP A 439 5.60 -9.82 32.73
C ASP A 439 5.11 -11.29 32.84
N GLU A 440 3.79 -11.46 32.85
CA GLU A 440 3.18 -12.78 33.00
C GLU A 440 3.45 -13.68 31.78
N GLU A 441 3.52 -13.11 30.57
CA GLU A 441 3.75 -13.87 29.33
C GLU A 441 5.18 -14.44 29.26
N ARG A 442 6.17 -13.69 29.75
CA ARG A 442 7.57 -14.10 29.74
C ARG A 442 8.06 -14.65 31.09
N ASN A 443 7.23 -14.57 32.11
CA ASN A 443 7.57 -14.91 33.49
C ASN A 443 8.87 -14.24 33.96
N VAL A 444 8.96 -12.91 33.73
CA VAL A 444 10.15 -12.10 34.05
C VAL A 444 9.75 -10.88 34.86
N GLU A 445 10.54 -10.57 35.88
CA GLU A 445 10.43 -9.33 36.64
C GLU A 445 11.41 -8.29 36.08
N TYR A 446 10.91 -7.11 35.73
CA TYR A 446 11.72 -5.99 35.24
C TYR A 446 11.97 -4.98 36.37
N LYS A 447 13.23 -4.57 36.50
CA LYS A 447 13.65 -3.53 37.45
C LYS A 447 13.01 -2.18 37.14
N PRO A 448 12.80 -1.32 38.15
CA PRO A 448 12.30 0.03 37.95
C PRO A 448 13.32 0.89 37.17
N TRP A 449 12.80 1.86 36.40
CA TRP A 449 13.62 2.82 35.68
C TRP A 449 13.47 4.22 36.26
N LYS A 450 14.47 5.07 36.05
CA LYS A 450 14.51 6.47 36.44
C LYS A 450 14.76 7.37 35.24
N CYS A 451 14.15 8.55 35.26
CA CYS A 451 14.41 9.60 34.28
C CYS A 451 15.79 10.23 34.52
N MET A 452 16.57 10.40 33.45
CA MET A 452 17.94 10.90 33.51
C MET A 452 18.08 12.42 33.28
N ASN A 453 17.08 13.06 32.66
CA ASN A 453 17.19 14.47 32.24
C ASN A 453 16.15 15.41 32.87
N ASP A 454 15.27 14.95 33.73
CA ASP A 454 14.25 15.77 34.41
C ASP A 454 14.05 15.31 35.86
N ASP A 455 14.60 16.06 36.81
CA ASP A 455 14.49 15.77 38.24
C ASP A 455 13.05 15.79 38.75
N LYS A 456 12.17 16.63 38.19
CA LYS A 456 10.77 16.66 38.59
C LYS A 456 10.05 15.39 38.20
N VAL A 457 10.38 14.85 37.07
CA VAL A 457 9.84 13.55 36.60
C VAL A 457 10.47 12.40 37.36
N ALA A 458 11.80 12.41 37.55
CA ALA A 458 12.53 11.40 38.29
C ALA A 458 12.03 11.26 39.76
N ASN A 459 11.66 12.36 40.36
CA ASN A 459 11.19 12.41 41.74
C ASN A 459 9.71 12.05 41.95
N ARG A 460 8.95 11.76 40.86
CA ARG A 460 7.53 11.34 40.97
C ARG A 460 7.40 9.99 41.68
N ILE A 461 8.29 9.06 41.35
CA ILE A 461 8.34 7.72 41.95
C ILE A 461 9.81 7.40 42.22
N GLN A 462 10.12 7.18 43.48
CA GLN A 462 11.48 6.88 43.94
C GLN A 462 11.53 5.44 44.46
N ILE A 463 12.19 4.58 43.73
CA ILE A 463 12.44 3.19 44.14
C ILE A 463 13.94 2.96 44.17
N ALA A 464 14.44 2.37 45.26
CA ALA A 464 15.85 2.06 45.40
C ALA A 464 16.30 1.07 44.32
N GLY A 465 17.46 1.34 43.69
CA GLY A 465 18.02 0.50 42.64
C GLY A 465 17.38 0.74 41.24
N ALA A 466 16.64 1.80 41.06
CA ALA A 466 16.12 2.18 39.73
C ALA A 466 17.28 2.55 38.79
N GLU A 467 17.20 2.03 37.56
CA GLU A 467 18.20 2.24 36.50
C GLU A 467 17.89 3.53 35.74
N GLU A 468 18.89 4.38 35.46
CA GLU A 468 18.75 5.64 34.71
C GLU A 468 18.73 5.37 33.20
N ASN A 469 17.61 4.90 32.68
CA ASN A 469 17.45 4.45 31.29
C ASN A 469 16.51 5.34 30.46
N VAL A 470 15.76 6.28 31.10
CA VAL A 470 14.70 7.03 30.43
C VAL A 470 15.11 8.47 30.19
N TYR A 471 15.02 8.90 28.94
CA TYR A 471 15.15 10.28 28.50
C TYR A 471 13.79 10.82 28.06
N ILE A 472 13.34 11.95 28.63
CA ILE A 472 12.04 12.53 28.34
C ILE A 472 12.18 13.77 27.48
N ILE A 473 11.47 13.79 26.35
CA ILE A 473 11.39 14.96 25.47
C ILE A 473 10.11 15.73 25.73
N LYS A 474 10.24 16.97 26.19
CA LYS A 474 9.12 17.92 26.31
C LYS A 474 9.07 18.79 25.06
N ALA A 475 8.26 18.39 24.10
CA ALA A 475 8.16 19.06 22.82
C ALA A 475 7.40 20.39 22.91
N GLN A 476 8.12 21.48 23.19
CA GLN A 476 7.67 22.87 23.02
C GLN A 476 7.91 23.32 21.56
N LEU A 477 7.40 24.50 21.19
CA LEU A 477 7.49 24.99 19.80
C LEU A 477 8.94 25.03 19.27
N GLU A 478 9.86 25.55 20.06
CA GLU A 478 11.30 25.63 19.70
C GLU A 478 11.91 24.22 19.60
N THR A 479 11.65 23.37 20.59
CA THR A 479 12.14 21.96 20.56
C THR A 479 11.58 21.21 19.37
N ASN A 480 10.31 21.39 19.01
CA ASN A 480 9.70 20.77 17.83
C ASN A 480 10.36 21.27 16.52
N SER A 481 10.68 22.57 16.45
CA SER A 481 11.42 23.12 15.30
C SER A 481 12.79 22.47 15.17
N ASN A 482 13.53 22.36 16.27
CA ASN A 482 14.87 21.74 16.29
C ASN A 482 14.80 20.23 15.93
N ILE A 483 13.79 19.51 16.41
CA ILE A 483 13.56 18.09 16.06
C ILE A 483 13.32 17.94 14.57
N ALA A 484 12.45 18.78 13.99
CA ALA A 484 12.16 18.72 12.56
C ALA A 484 13.40 19.04 11.69
N GLU A 485 14.14 20.08 12.05
CA GLU A 485 15.39 20.44 11.36
C GLU A 485 16.46 19.35 11.50
N SER A 486 16.62 18.78 12.70
CA SER A 486 17.53 17.66 12.96
C SER A 486 17.23 16.48 12.04
N MET A 487 15.95 16.08 11.94
CA MET A 487 15.53 14.98 11.09
C MET A 487 15.79 15.26 9.61
N ARG A 488 15.44 16.47 9.13
CA ARG A 488 15.72 16.88 7.75
C ARG A 488 17.22 16.90 7.43
N ASN A 489 18.04 17.38 8.35
CA ASN A 489 19.49 17.42 8.19
C ASN A 489 20.10 16.01 8.16
N ALA A 490 19.64 15.09 9.02
CA ALA A 490 20.09 13.70 9.03
C ALA A 490 19.75 12.98 7.71
N LEU A 491 18.55 13.23 7.15
CA LEU A 491 18.14 12.71 5.85
C LEU A 491 18.97 13.31 4.70
N ASN A 492 19.19 14.62 4.70
CA ASN A 492 19.97 15.30 3.65
C ASN A 492 21.44 14.88 3.62
N SER A 493 22.05 14.72 4.79
CA SER A 493 23.43 14.26 4.93
C SER A 493 23.60 12.74 4.74
N GLY A 494 22.50 11.99 4.60
CA GLY A 494 22.53 10.54 4.47
C GLY A 494 22.98 9.81 5.75
N MET A 495 22.85 10.44 6.92
CA MET A 495 23.26 9.90 8.23
C MET A 495 22.18 9.04 8.87
N ILE A 496 21.01 8.93 8.28
CA ILE A 496 19.93 8.03 8.73
C ILE A 496 19.62 7.00 7.65
N ASP A 497 19.54 5.75 8.03
CA ASP A 497 19.17 4.64 7.16
C ASP A 497 17.79 4.10 7.56
N LEU A 498 16.94 3.90 6.57
CA LEU A 498 15.61 3.29 6.68
C LEU A 498 15.58 1.93 6.00
N LEU A 499 14.64 1.08 6.38
CA LEU A 499 14.43 -0.22 5.74
C LEU A 499 13.98 -0.04 4.28
N ILE A 500 14.37 -0.97 3.42
CA ILE A 500 13.96 -1.05 2.00
C ILE A 500 12.43 -1.19 1.88
N SER A 501 11.89 -1.14 0.66
CA SER A 501 10.45 -1.31 0.45
C SER A 501 9.98 -2.72 0.88
N ASN A 502 8.73 -2.83 1.32
CA ASN A 502 8.15 -4.12 1.67
C ASN A 502 8.16 -5.11 0.49
N THR A 503 8.01 -4.63 -0.74
CA THR A 503 8.09 -5.46 -1.96
C THR A 503 9.50 -6.00 -2.22
N GLU A 504 10.54 -5.22 -1.94
CA GLU A 504 11.93 -5.69 -2.00
C GLU A 504 12.30 -6.59 -0.83
N ALA A 505 11.68 -6.33 0.31
CA ALA A 505 11.96 -7.04 1.55
C ALA A 505 11.62 -8.53 1.49
N VAL A 506 10.58 -8.92 0.75
CA VAL A 506 10.15 -10.32 0.62
C VAL A 506 11.30 -11.22 0.16
N ASP A 507 12.03 -10.79 -0.88
CA ASP A 507 13.20 -11.52 -1.38
C ASP A 507 14.34 -11.57 -0.35
N GLU A 508 14.61 -10.46 0.32
CA GLU A 508 15.67 -10.37 1.32
C GLU A 508 15.31 -11.16 2.57
N ILE A 509 14.06 -11.13 3.03
CA ILE A 509 13.59 -11.94 4.17
C ILE A 509 13.76 -13.43 3.85
N ALA A 510 13.35 -13.89 2.66
CA ALA A 510 13.50 -15.27 2.23
C ALA A 510 14.98 -15.73 2.20
N ASN A 511 15.91 -14.83 1.88
CA ASN A 511 17.35 -15.11 1.91
C ASN A 511 17.90 -15.26 3.33
N PHE A 512 17.40 -14.47 4.30
CA PHE A 512 17.87 -14.51 5.70
C PHE A 512 17.12 -15.51 6.58
N ILE A 513 15.87 -15.82 6.21
CA ILE A 513 14.93 -16.66 6.97
C ILE A 513 14.40 -17.73 6.03
N PRO A 514 15.11 -18.87 5.89
CA PRO A 514 14.72 -19.92 4.94
C PRO A 514 13.32 -20.47 5.15
N GLU A 515 12.83 -20.48 6.39
CA GLU A 515 11.49 -20.93 6.76
C GLU A 515 10.38 -19.95 6.37
N TYR A 516 10.70 -18.71 6.01
CA TYR A 516 9.71 -17.68 5.67
C TYR A 516 8.75 -18.10 4.54
N ALA A 517 9.28 -18.70 3.48
CA ALA A 517 8.47 -19.08 2.31
C ALA A 517 7.42 -20.18 2.62
N SER A 518 7.66 -21.00 3.65
CA SER A 518 6.77 -22.07 4.11
C SER A 518 5.99 -21.73 5.37
N ALA A 519 6.20 -20.54 5.95
CA ALA A 519 5.53 -20.09 7.16
C ALA A 519 4.06 -19.77 6.91
N ASP A 520 3.25 -19.83 7.96
CA ASP A 520 1.88 -19.33 7.95
C ASP A 520 1.82 -17.80 7.74
N VAL A 521 0.65 -17.29 7.39
CA VAL A 521 0.44 -15.87 7.07
C VAL A 521 0.81 -14.94 8.24
N ASP A 522 0.49 -15.34 9.47
CA ASP A 522 0.78 -14.51 10.66
C ASP A 522 2.29 -14.40 10.90
N THR A 523 3.01 -15.49 10.68
CA THR A 523 4.47 -15.50 10.77
C THR A 523 5.12 -14.72 9.62
N GLN A 524 4.60 -14.79 8.40
CA GLN A 524 5.06 -13.96 7.29
C GLN A 524 4.84 -12.47 7.59
N LEU A 525 3.64 -12.09 8.04
CA LEU A 525 3.33 -10.72 8.44
C LEU A 525 4.21 -10.21 9.59
N PHE A 526 4.57 -11.07 10.54
CA PHE A 526 5.51 -10.70 11.61
C PHE A 526 6.88 -10.27 11.04
N PHE A 527 7.40 -10.97 10.03
CA PHE A 527 8.66 -10.61 9.40
C PHE A 527 8.56 -9.42 8.44
N GLU A 528 7.42 -9.21 7.81
CA GLU A 528 7.19 -8.08 6.91
C GLU A 528 6.86 -6.77 7.65
N ARG A 529 6.32 -6.85 8.86
CA ARG A 529 5.84 -5.69 9.64
C ARG A 529 6.83 -4.52 9.70
N PRO A 530 8.14 -4.67 10.01
CA PRO A 530 9.05 -3.53 10.11
C PRO A 530 9.18 -2.75 8.80
N TYR A 531 9.08 -3.42 7.66
CA TYR A 531 9.14 -2.81 6.34
C TYR A 531 7.84 -2.10 5.98
N ILE A 532 6.69 -2.68 6.32
CA ILE A 532 5.36 -2.07 6.16
C ILE A 532 5.27 -0.79 7.02
N GLU A 533 5.72 -0.84 8.27
CA GLU A 533 5.74 0.33 9.15
C GLU A 533 6.69 1.42 8.63
N THR A 534 7.80 1.06 7.99
CA THR A 534 8.70 2.03 7.33
C THR A 534 8.03 2.68 6.13
N VAL A 535 7.24 1.97 5.33
CA VAL A 535 6.44 2.56 4.25
C VAL A 535 5.41 3.53 4.82
N ALA A 536 4.75 3.15 5.91
CA ALA A 536 3.80 4.02 6.60
C ALA A 536 4.47 5.29 7.16
N LEU A 537 5.68 5.19 7.74
CA LEU A 537 6.49 6.34 8.16
C LEU A 537 6.77 7.31 7.00
N ILE A 538 7.19 6.79 5.85
CA ILE A 538 7.47 7.60 4.67
C ILE A 538 6.21 8.34 4.22
N ASN A 539 5.07 7.66 4.18
CA ASN A 539 3.79 8.26 3.82
C ASN A 539 3.36 9.34 4.82
N GLU A 540 3.55 9.14 6.13
CA GLU A 540 3.33 10.18 7.13
C GLU A 540 4.23 11.40 6.86
N MET A 541 5.53 11.19 6.68
CA MET A 541 6.52 12.27 6.51
C MET A 541 6.27 13.11 5.26
N ILE A 542 5.86 12.51 4.16
CA ILE A 542 5.55 13.24 2.92
C ILE A 542 4.32 14.14 3.09
N ASN A 543 3.37 13.72 3.93
CA ASN A 543 2.15 14.48 4.21
C ASN A 543 2.35 15.64 5.21
N LEU A 544 3.51 15.72 5.86
CA LEU A 544 3.79 16.79 6.79
C LEU A 544 4.09 18.09 6.05
N GLU A 545 3.23 19.08 6.23
CA GLU A 545 3.45 20.44 5.77
C GLU A 545 4.11 21.28 6.87
N TYR A 546 4.66 22.43 6.50
CA TYR A 546 5.27 23.33 7.47
C TYR A 546 4.87 24.78 7.25
N GLU A 547 4.83 25.49 8.35
CA GLU A 547 4.77 26.95 8.40
C GLU A 547 6.02 27.48 9.11
N ARG A 548 6.56 28.58 8.62
CA ARG A 548 7.66 29.28 9.27
C ARG A 548 7.11 30.54 9.91
N GLY A 549 7.34 30.71 11.21
CA GLY A 549 6.90 31.91 11.92
C GLY A 549 7.65 33.15 11.42
N ASP A 550 6.93 34.17 10.95
CA ASP A 550 7.49 35.38 10.35
C ASP A 550 8.45 36.14 11.26
N GLN A 551 8.21 36.13 12.57
CA GLN A 551 9.02 36.84 13.57
C GLN A 551 10.07 35.96 14.26
N THR A 552 9.80 34.68 14.42
CA THR A 552 10.64 33.76 15.19
C THR A 552 11.53 32.89 14.31
N GLY A 553 11.19 32.75 13.02
CA GLY A 553 11.87 31.83 12.09
C GLY A 553 11.65 30.34 12.43
N LEU A 554 10.93 30.01 13.51
CA LEU A 554 10.71 28.65 13.95
C LEU A 554 9.79 27.88 13.00
N ILE A 555 10.12 26.63 12.79
CA ILE A 555 9.32 25.73 11.96
C ILE A 555 8.23 25.09 12.81
N LYS A 556 6.99 25.22 12.36
CA LYS A 556 5.84 24.52 12.89
C LYS A 556 5.41 23.47 11.87
N ILE A 557 5.60 22.21 12.20
CA ILE A 557 5.08 21.10 11.40
C ILE A 557 3.57 21.02 11.55
N MET A 558 2.89 21.13 10.41
CA MET A 558 1.45 21.01 10.28
C MET A 558 1.09 19.61 9.85
N ASN A 559 0.03 19.06 10.38
CA ASN A 559 -0.45 17.74 9.99
C ASN A 559 -1.79 17.90 9.26
N ASN A 560 -1.80 17.67 7.97
CA ASN A 560 -3.01 17.65 7.14
C ASN A 560 -3.61 16.24 7.04
N SER A 561 -2.85 15.22 7.44
CA SER A 561 -3.34 13.87 7.64
C SER A 561 -3.46 13.60 9.14
N ASP A 562 -4.40 12.79 9.55
CA ASP A 562 -4.76 12.57 10.96
C ASP A 562 -3.67 11.91 11.81
N ARG A 563 -2.51 11.54 11.26
CA ARG A 563 -1.45 10.79 11.97
C ARG A 563 -0.05 11.28 11.64
N LYS A 564 0.80 11.41 12.69
CA LYS A 564 2.25 11.70 12.61
C LYS A 564 3.06 10.91 13.65
N ASP A 565 2.49 9.86 14.20
CA ASP A 565 3.02 9.16 15.38
C ASP A 565 4.35 8.45 15.07
N ARG A 566 4.47 7.86 13.87
CA ARG A 566 5.73 7.22 13.41
C ARG A 566 6.84 8.25 13.22
N TYR A 567 6.51 9.38 12.59
CA TYR A 567 7.45 10.49 12.45
C TYR A 567 7.90 10.99 13.82
N THR A 568 6.98 11.18 14.78
CA THR A 568 7.30 11.64 16.12
C THR A 568 8.26 10.68 16.81
N SER A 569 7.95 9.38 16.81
CA SER A 569 8.81 8.37 17.43
C SER A 569 10.24 8.38 16.85
N VAL A 570 10.38 8.33 15.52
CA VAL A 570 11.70 8.29 14.88
C VAL A 570 12.45 9.61 15.04
N SER A 571 11.76 10.76 14.94
CA SER A 571 12.39 12.08 15.05
C SER A 571 12.89 12.36 16.47
N TYR A 572 12.22 11.88 17.50
CA TYR A 572 12.68 11.98 18.89
C TYR A 572 13.96 11.16 19.11
N GLY A 573 14.00 9.93 18.61
CA GLY A 573 15.22 9.12 18.69
C GLY A 573 16.39 9.73 17.92
N ASN A 574 16.12 10.32 16.73
CA ASN A 574 17.13 11.03 15.95
C ASN A 574 17.64 12.30 16.67
N TYR A 575 16.76 13.05 17.31
CA TYR A 575 17.12 14.24 18.05
C TYR A 575 17.97 13.90 19.27
N PHE A 576 17.61 12.84 20.00
CA PHE A 576 18.42 12.34 21.11
C PHE A 576 19.81 11.89 20.64
N ALA A 577 19.91 11.21 19.49
CA ALA A 577 21.18 10.86 18.88
C ALA A 577 22.05 12.08 18.57
N GLN A 578 21.47 13.17 18.11
CA GLN A 578 22.19 14.43 17.88
C GLN A 578 22.72 15.05 19.19
N MET A 579 21.96 14.94 20.28
CA MET A 579 22.40 15.41 21.58
C MET A 579 23.61 14.60 22.07
N LEU A 580 23.57 13.26 21.95
CA LEU A 580 24.71 12.42 22.27
C LEU A 580 25.95 12.75 21.43
N GLU A 581 25.78 13.10 20.15
CA GLU A 581 26.89 13.57 19.30
C GLU A 581 27.50 14.88 19.79
N HIS A 582 26.66 15.81 20.23
CA HIS A 582 27.14 17.10 20.74
C HIS A 582 27.94 16.91 22.05
N ASP A 583 27.50 16.02 22.93
CA ASP A 583 28.22 15.73 24.18
C ASP A 583 29.58 15.09 23.90
N LEU A 584 29.65 14.16 22.94
CA LEU A 584 30.92 13.57 22.51
C LEU A 584 31.92 14.60 21.94
N LEU A 585 31.41 15.62 21.25
CA LEU A 585 32.27 16.68 20.69
C LEU A 585 32.76 17.64 21.77
N SER A 586 31.97 17.90 22.81
CA SER A 586 32.36 18.73 23.94
C SER A 586 33.43 18.05 24.81
N ASP A 587 33.32 16.76 25.06
CA ASP A 587 34.31 15.97 25.83
C ASP A 587 35.67 15.89 25.11
N THR A 588 35.68 15.86 23.78
CA THR A 588 36.93 15.85 23.00
C THR A 588 37.60 17.20 22.94
N ALA A 589 36.87 18.32 23.07
CA ALA A 589 37.43 19.67 23.06
C ALA A 589 38.20 20.01 24.35
N GLU A 590 37.91 19.36 25.48
CA GLU A 590 38.66 19.52 26.72
C GLU A 590 40.05 18.87 26.71
N TYR A 591 40.32 17.91 25.84
CA TYR A 591 41.61 17.21 25.77
C TYR A 591 42.61 17.84 24.81
N ASP A 592 42.23 18.81 23.97
CA ASP A 592 43.12 19.49 23.02
C ASP A 592 43.74 20.80 23.59
N TYR A 593 43.47 21.13 24.83
CA TYR A 593 44.14 22.27 25.49
C TYR A 593 45.44 21.83 26.16
N VAL A 594 46.48 21.68 25.37
CA VAL A 594 47.87 21.66 25.90
C VAL A 594 48.31 23.10 26.12
N PRO A 595 48.49 23.54 27.38
CA PRO A 595 49.00 24.89 27.59
C PRO A 595 50.45 24.98 27.08
N LEU A 596 50.65 25.69 26.00
CA LEU A 596 51.96 26.13 25.52
C LEU A 596 52.43 27.30 26.38
N PHE A 597 52.85 27.03 27.62
CA PHE A 597 53.74 27.92 28.37
C PHE A 597 54.49 27.12 29.41
N ASN A 598 55.75 26.93 29.14
CA ASN A 598 56.85 27.01 30.11
C ASN A 598 57.83 28.02 29.58
#